data_dae96da9648a3914ce61086172dd920e
#
_entry.id   dae96da9648a3914ce61086172dd920e
#
_cell.length_a   1.000
_cell.length_b   1.000
_cell.length_c   1.000
_cell.angle_alpha   90.00
_cell.angle_beta   90.00
_cell.angle_gamma   90.00
#
_symmetry.space_group_name_H-M   'P 1'
#
loop_
_entity.id
_entity.type
_entity.pdbx_description
1 polymer ?
#
loop_
_entity_poly.entity_id
_entity_poly.type
_entity_poly.pdbx_seq_one_letter_code
_entity_poly.pdbx_strand_id
1 'polypeptide(L)'
;MMGCTLMGVTVVGMMASFPHVQERVKNWEDEVAHSQAVTDALLSIEGTKVLSDYPRRHSLTRVDTRGSFDTVAQEHKKRGYFLSSELKKRGITGIIPGSTRVWKYNTFGLTTKQIQHVGEAFVEVARENGLNII
;
A
#
# COMPACT_ATOMS: atom_id res chain seq x y z
N MET A 1 33.34 1.63 11.15
CA MET A 1 33.05 1.39 10.37
C MET A 1 32.13 1.28 10.01
N MET A 2 31.82 1.05 9.66
CA MET A 2 31.14 1.12 9.13
C MET A 2 30.26 0.43 8.57
N GLY A 3 29.05 0.62 8.72
CA GLY A 3 27.92 -0.03 8.16
C GLY A 3 27.95 -0.27 6.67
N CYS A 4 28.95 0.26 6.05
CA CYS A 4 29.18 0.10 4.61
C CYS A 4 29.98 -1.15 4.25
N THR A 5 30.50 -1.87 5.23
CA THR A 5 31.27 -3.09 4.98
C THR A 5 30.35 -4.24 4.61
N LEU A 6 30.58 -4.84 3.43
CA LEU A 6 29.84 -6.03 3.01
C LEU A 6 30.31 -7.25 3.78
N MET A 7 29.39 -7.96 4.40
CA MET A 7 29.66 -9.22 5.07
C MET A 7 29.52 -10.39 4.09
N GLY A 8 30.36 -11.42 4.23
CA GLY A 8 30.33 -12.59 3.34
C GLY A 8 28.95 -13.27 3.29
N VAL A 9 28.27 -13.42 4.41
CA VAL A 9 26.93 -13.98 4.49
C VAL A 9 25.91 -13.16 3.70
N THR A 10 25.98 -11.84 3.78
CA THR A 10 25.13 -10.92 3.01
C THR A 10 25.35 -11.07 1.52
N VAL A 11 26.62 -11.13 1.08
CA VAL A 11 26.97 -11.32 -0.33
C VAL A 11 26.45 -12.65 -0.87
N VAL A 12 26.65 -13.75 -0.14
CA VAL A 12 26.12 -15.06 -0.53
C VAL A 12 24.59 -15.06 -0.60
N GLY A 13 23.92 -14.41 0.36
CA GLY A 13 22.46 -14.24 0.35
C GLY A 13 21.99 -13.46 -0.88
N MET A 14 22.66 -12.40 -1.27
CA MET A 14 22.37 -11.65 -2.49
C MET A 14 22.55 -12.51 -3.74
N MET A 15 23.63 -13.26 -3.83
CA MET A 15 23.90 -14.17 -4.95
C MET A 15 22.84 -15.27 -5.04
N ALA A 16 22.44 -15.86 -3.92
CA ALA A 16 21.41 -16.89 -3.88
C ALA A 16 20.02 -16.36 -4.27
N SER A 17 19.71 -15.11 -3.95
CA SER A 17 18.42 -14.49 -4.25
C SER A 17 18.33 -13.91 -5.67
N PHE A 18 19.46 -13.64 -6.30
CA PHE A 18 19.51 -12.94 -7.60
C PHE A 18 18.69 -13.62 -8.72
N PRO A 19 18.73 -14.97 -8.92
CA PRO A 19 17.88 -15.62 -9.91
C PRO A 19 16.38 -15.41 -9.65
N HIS A 20 15.95 -15.38 -8.39
CA HIS A 20 14.56 -15.13 -8.01
C HIS A 20 14.16 -13.69 -8.29
N VAL A 21 15.06 -12.73 -8.09
CA VAL A 21 14.83 -11.33 -8.43
C VAL A 21 14.67 -11.17 -9.94
N GLN A 22 15.53 -11.81 -10.74
CA GLN A 22 15.41 -11.79 -12.21
C GLN A 22 14.08 -12.35 -12.68
N GLU A 23 13.61 -13.42 -12.09
CA GLU A 23 12.32 -14.02 -12.43
C GLU A 23 11.14 -13.09 -12.09
N ARG A 24 11.22 -12.40 -10.95
CA ARG A 24 10.21 -11.41 -10.56
C ARG A 24 10.16 -10.21 -11.49
N VAL A 25 11.31 -9.77 -12.00
CA VAL A 25 11.37 -8.66 -12.97
C VAL A 25 10.62 -8.98 -14.27
N LYS A 26 10.55 -10.24 -14.67
CA LYS A 26 9.77 -10.65 -15.84
C LYS A 26 8.27 -10.38 -15.69
N ASN A 27 7.76 -10.32 -14.47
CA ASN A 27 6.35 -10.06 -14.15
C ASN A 27 6.12 -8.61 -13.74
N TRP A 28 7.01 -7.70 -14.09
CA TRP A 28 6.94 -6.31 -13.67
C TRP A 28 5.66 -5.60 -14.12
N GLU A 29 5.19 -5.88 -15.32
CA GLU A 29 3.95 -5.32 -15.84
C GLU A 29 2.74 -5.69 -14.98
N ASP A 30 2.68 -6.94 -14.51
CA ASP A 30 1.63 -7.40 -13.60
C ASP A 30 1.73 -6.69 -12.24
N GLU A 31 2.94 -6.50 -11.73
CA GLU A 31 3.17 -5.77 -10.47
C GLU A 31 2.73 -4.30 -10.58
N VAL A 32 2.99 -3.66 -11.71
CA VAL A 32 2.52 -2.30 -11.99
C VAL A 32 1.00 -2.26 -12.12
N ALA A 33 0.40 -3.24 -12.79
CA ALA A 33 -1.06 -3.35 -12.90
C ALA A 33 -1.73 -3.54 -11.53
N HIS A 34 -1.14 -4.32 -10.64
CA HIS A 34 -1.60 -4.47 -9.26
C HIS A 34 -1.54 -3.14 -8.49
N SER A 35 -0.45 -2.41 -8.62
CA SER A 35 -0.32 -1.08 -8.03
C SER A 35 -1.37 -0.11 -8.57
N GLN A 36 -1.63 -0.16 -9.88
CA GLN A 36 -2.66 0.66 -10.52
C GLN A 36 -4.04 0.35 -9.95
N ALA A 37 -4.39 -0.91 -9.80
CA ALA A 37 -5.70 -1.34 -9.29
C ALA A 37 -5.96 -0.83 -7.87
N VAL A 38 -4.98 -0.94 -6.97
CA VAL A 38 -5.12 -0.41 -5.59
C VAL A 38 -5.18 1.12 -5.60
N THR A 39 -4.39 1.76 -6.44
CA THR A 39 -4.40 3.23 -6.59
C THR A 39 -5.76 3.72 -7.07
N ASP A 40 -6.35 3.06 -8.06
CA ASP A 40 -7.67 3.40 -8.59
C ASP A 40 -8.76 3.23 -7.52
N ALA A 41 -8.68 2.18 -6.72
CA ALA A 41 -9.60 1.98 -5.61
C ALA A 41 -9.50 3.10 -4.57
N LEU A 42 -8.29 3.51 -4.22
CA LEU A 42 -8.06 4.63 -3.30
C LEU A 42 -8.52 5.97 -3.89
N LEU A 43 -8.29 6.20 -5.17
CA LEU A 43 -8.72 7.43 -5.85
C LEU A 43 -10.24 7.51 -6.02
N SER A 44 -10.96 6.40 -5.96
CA SER A 44 -12.42 6.40 -5.92
C SER A 44 -13.00 6.97 -4.62
N ILE A 45 -12.19 7.06 -3.58
CA ILE A 45 -12.57 7.69 -2.31
C ILE A 45 -12.34 9.19 -2.41
N GLU A 46 -13.41 9.98 -2.33
CA GLU A 46 -13.33 11.43 -2.43
C GLU A 46 -12.36 12.01 -1.40
N GLY A 47 -11.50 12.92 -1.87
CA GLY A 47 -10.48 13.56 -1.03
C GLY A 47 -9.14 12.84 -0.98
N THR A 48 -9.00 11.69 -1.62
CA THR A 48 -7.73 10.98 -1.75
C THR A 48 -6.96 11.47 -2.96
N LYS A 49 -5.65 11.63 -2.83
CA LYS A 49 -4.74 12.03 -3.91
C LYS A 49 -3.55 11.08 -3.98
N VAL A 50 -3.10 10.80 -5.19
CA VAL A 50 -1.84 10.10 -5.39
C VAL A 50 -0.71 11.12 -5.54
N LEU A 51 0.39 10.90 -4.83
CA LEU A 51 1.57 11.77 -4.86
C LEU A 51 2.70 11.19 -5.73
N SER A 52 2.53 9.99 -6.22
CA SER A 52 3.43 9.33 -7.17
C SER A 52 2.90 9.50 -8.60
N ASP A 53 3.68 9.05 -9.58
CA ASP A 53 3.26 9.10 -10.99
C ASP A 53 1.91 8.40 -11.21
N TYR A 54 1.06 8.99 -12.01
CA TYR A 54 -0.21 8.40 -12.44
C TYR A 54 -0.38 8.60 -13.96
N PRO A 55 -0.62 7.53 -14.75
CA PRO A 55 -0.73 6.11 -14.33
C PRO A 55 0.53 5.55 -13.65
N ARG A 56 0.36 4.47 -12.87
CA ARG A 56 1.44 3.91 -12.08
C ARG A 56 2.53 3.27 -12.95
N ARG A 57 3.77 3.42 -12.51
CA ARG A 57 4.95 2.79 -13.14
C ARG A 57 5.75 1.93 -12.19
N HIS A 58 5.34 1.90 -10.93
CA HIS A 58 6.05 1.20 -9.86
C HIS A 58 5.08 0.59 -8.86
N SER A 59 5.52 -0.42 -8.12
CA SER A 59 4.73 -1.09 -7.08
C SER A 59 4.63 -0.27 -5.78
N LEU A 60 5.58 0.63 -5.54
CA LEU A 60 5.56 1.51 -4.38
C LEU A 60 4.82 2.80 -4.72
N THR A 61 3.79 3.11 -3.94
CA THR A 61 2.93 4.28 -4.17
C THR A 61 2.84 5.13 -2.92
N ARG A 62 2.90 6.43 -3.09
CA ARG A 62 2.69 7.42 -2.04
C ARG A 62 1.34 8.09 -2.25
N VAL A 63 0.54 8.14 -1.21
CA VAL A 63 -0.82 8.72 -1.23
C VAL A 63 -1.01 9.75 -0.14
N ASP A 64 -1.92 10.67 -0.40
CA ASP A 64 -2.38 11.69 0.54
C ASP A 64 -3.86 11.45 0.82
N THR A 65 -4.17 11.09 2.05
CA THR A 65 -5.53 10.83 2.51
C THR A 65 -6.00 11.85 3.56
N ARG A 66 -5.38 13.01 3.60
CA ARG A 66 -5.79 14.10 4.52
C ARG A 66 -7.21 14.58 4.27
N GLY A 67 -7.67 14.51 3.03
CA GLY A 67 -9.05 14.85 2.64
C GLY A 67 -10.05 13.70 2.76
N SER A 68 -9.61 12.51 3.11
CA SER A 68 -10.45 11.31 3.23
C SER A 68 -10.29 10.64 4.59
N PHE A 69 -9.46 9.62 4.71
CA PHE A 69 -9.31 8.88 5.98
C PHE A 69 -8.89 9.74 7.16
N ASP A 70 -8.08 10.77 6.95
CA ASP A 70 -7.66 11.64 8.06
C ASP A 70 -8.82 12.47 8.63
N THR A 71 -9.81 12.82 7.83
CA THR A 71 -11.03 13.50 8.31
C THR A 71 -11.80 12.61 9.28
N VAL A 72 -11.90 11.32 8.98
CA VAL A 72 -12.49 10.34 9.88
C VAL A 72 -11.65 10.18 11.15
N ALA A 73 -10.32 10.14 11.00
CA ALA A 73 -9.40 9.98 12.12
C ALA A 73 -9.51 11.09 13.16
N GLN A 74 -9.83 12.32 12.76
CA GLN A 74 -9.99 13.45 13.66
C GLN A 74 -11.18 13.30 14.60
N GLU A 75 -12.24 12.64 14.15
CA GLU A 75 -13.48 12.46 14.91
C GLU A 75 -13.62 11.06 15.50
N HIS A 76 -12.87 10.09 14.98
CA HIS A 76 -12.97 8.70 15.40
C HIS A 76 -12.36 8.46 16.77
N LYS A 77 -13.01 7.61 17.59
CA LYS A 77 -12.54 7.24 18.92
C LYS A 77 -11.11 6.70 18.94
N LYS A 78 -10.71 5.95 17.93
CA LYS A 78 -9.36 5.39 17.77
C LYS A 78 -8.42 6.33 17.01
N ARG A 79 -8.90 7.49 16.59
CA ARG A 79 -8.16 8.45 15.77
C ARG A 79 -7.49 7.77 14.55
N GLY A 80 -6.24 8.09 14.22
CA GLY A 80 -5.53 7.51 13.09
C GLY A 80 -5.34 5.99 13.13
N TYR A 81 -5.50 5.36 14.27
CA TYR A 81 -5.43 3.91 14.41
C TYR A 81 -6.65 3.17 13.88
N PHE A 82 -7.75 3.87 13.56
CA PHE A 82 -8.96 3.24 13.06
C PHE A 82 -8.71 2.50 11.74
N LEU A 83 -7.96 3.10 10.82
CA LEU A 83 -7.71 2.53 9.51
C LEU A 83 -6.97 1.20 9.60
N SER A 84 -5.85 1.17 10.30
CA SER A 84 -5.09 -0.08 10.50
C SER A 84 -5.90 -1.14 11.24
N SER A 85 -6.72 -0.73 12.20
CA SER A 85 -7.60 -1.62 12.95
C SER A 85 -8.68 -2.24 12.08
N GLU A 86 -9.35 -1.44 11.24
CA GLU A 86 -10.39 -1.92 10.32
C GLU A 86 -9.82 -2.82 9.23
N LEU A 87 -8.64 -2.49 8.71
CA LEU A 87 -7.96 -3.34 7.73
C LEU A 87 -7.50 -4.66 8.34
N LYS A 88 -7.02 -4.64 9.58
CA LYS A 88 -6.63 -5.87 10.30
C LYS A 88 -7.81 -6.83 10.50
N LYS A 89 -9.00 -6.32 10.76
CA LYS A 89 -10.23 -7.13 10.84
C LYS A 89 -10.51 -7.86 9.51
N ARG A 90 -10.05 -7.33 8.40
CA ARG A 90 -10.20 -7.88 7.05
C ARG A 90 -8.98 -8.70 6.61
N GLY A 91 -8.05 -9.00 7.53
CA GLY A 91 -6.86 -9.78 7.27
C GLY A 91 -5.73 -9.01 6.57
N ILE A 92 -5.82 -7.68 6.52
CA ILE A 92 -4.80 -6.83 5.89
C ILE A 92 -3.91 -6.23 6.99
N THR A 93 -2.62 -6.52 6.90
CA THR A 93 -1.59 -6.04 7.82
C THR A 93 -0.48 -5.32 7.05
N GLY A 94 0.45 -4.69 7.76
CA GLY A 94 1.59 -4.02 7.15
C GLY A 94 1.40 -2.52 6.92
N ILE A 95 0.22 -1.97 7.18
CA ILE A 95 0.00 -0.53 7.20
C ILE A 95 0.47 0.02 8.54
N ILE A 96 1.24 1.10 8.48
CA ILE A 96 1.76 1.76 9.69
C ILE A 96 0.60 2.25 10.55
N PRO A 97 0.44 1.76 11.79
CA PRO A 97 -0.63 2.21 12.67
C PRO A 97 -0.57 3.71 12.92
N GLY A 98 -1.73 4.37 12.88
CA GLY A 98 -1.85 5.80 13.11
C GLY A 98 -1.56 6.69 11.92
N SER A 99 -1.17 6.13 10.77
CA SER A 99 -0.85 6.88 9.56
C SER A 99 -2.09 7.02 8.66
N THR A 100 -2.70 8.20 8.66
CA THR A 100 -3.89 8.51 7.85
C THR A 100 -3.74 9.78 7.00
N ARG A 101 -2.58 10.41 7.02
CA ARG A 101 -2.34 11.65 6.28
C ARG A 101 -1.61 11.40 4.98
N VAL A 102 -0.31 11.22 5.04
CA VAL A 102 0.53 10.85 3.89
C VAL A 102 1.25 9.56 4.23
N TRP A 103 1.05 8.54 3.40
CA TRP A 103 1.62 7.22 3.65
C TRP A 103 1.96 6.52 2.34
N LYS A 104 2.65 5.42 2.45
CA LYS A 104 3.10 4.61 1.30
C LYS A 104 2.57 3.19 1.43
N TYR A 105 2.34 2.57 0.29
CA TYR A 105 2.09 1.14 0.22
C TYR A 105 2.88 0.51 -0.92
N ASN A 106 3.17 -0.76 -0.77
CA ASN A 106 3.85 -1.55 -1.78
C ASN A 106 3.03 -2.82 -2.04
N THR A 107 2.63 -3.00 -3.29
CA THR A 107 1.81 -4.13 -3.72
C THR A 107 2.64 -5.29 -4.27
N PHE A 108 3.95 -5.17 -4.25
CA PHE A 108 4.85 -6.18 -4.80
C PHE A 108 4.65 -7.55 -4.12
N GLY A 109 4.51 -8.58 -4.91
CA GLY A 109 4.37 -9.96 -4.44
C GLY A 109 2.94 -10.38 -4.07
N LEU A 110 1.95 -9.48 -4.15
CA LEU A 110 0.55 -9.84 -3.92
C LEU A 110 -0.05 -10.50 -5.17
N THR A 111 -0.94 -11.45 -4.96
CA THR A 111 -1.72 -12.07 -6.05
C THR A 111 -2.86 -11.13 -6.49
N THR A 112 -3.40 -11.36 -7.68
CA THR A 112 -4.56 -10.59 -8.18
C THR A 112 -5.75 -10.65 -7.22
N LYS A 113 -6.02 -11.80 -6.61
CA LYS A 113 -7.07 -11.95 -5.60
C LYS A 113 -6.81 -11.09 -4.36
N GLN A 114 -5.57 -11.07 -3.88
CA GLN A 114 -5.18 -10.24 -2.73
C GLN A 114 -5.30 -8.76 -3.05
N ILE A 115 -4.91 -8.35 -4.24
CA ILE A 115 -5.02 -6.97 -4.73
C ILE A 115 -6.48 -6.53 -4.77
N GLN A 116 -7.36 -7.35 -5.32
CA GLN A 116 -8.80 -7.08 -5.35
C GLN A 116 -9.34 -6.93 -3.94
N HIS A 117 -9.00 -7.84 -3.05
CA HIS A 117 -9.43 -7.79 -1.65
C HIS A 117 -8.96 -6.51 -0.94
N VAL A 118 -7.71 -6.09 -1.17
CA VAL A 118 -7.16 -4.85 -0.59
C VAL A 118 -7.93 -3.63 -1.09
N GLY A 119 -8.16 -3.53 -2.39
CA GLY A 119 -8.92 -2.42 -2.98
C GLY A 119 -10.35 -2.34 -2.45
N GLU A 120 -11.05 -3.47 -2.41
CA GLU A 120 -12.40 -3.57 -1.86
C GLU A 120 -12.45 -3.19 -0.38
N ALA A 121 -11.46 -3.64 0.40
CA ALA A 121 -11.37 -3.33 1.82
C ALA A 121 -11.23 -1.82 2.09
N PHE A 122 -10.41 -1.12 1.33
CA PHE A 122 -10.30 0.34 1.46
C PHE A 122 -11.62 1.05 1.16
N VAL A 123 -12.31 0.64 0.10
CA VAL A 123 -13.61 1.21 -0.29
C VAL A 123 -14.68 0.92 0.77
N GLU A 124 -14.72 -0.29 1.30
CA GLU A 124 -15.66 -0.66 2.37
C GLU A 124 -15.42 0.16 3.65
N VAL A 125 -14.17 0.25 4.09
CA VAL A 125 -13.82 1.06 5.27
C VAL A 125 -14.22 2.52 5.07
N ALA A 126 -14.01 3.06 3.88
CA ALA A 126 -14.42 4.43 3.55
C ALA A 126 -15.94 4.61 3.66
N ARG A 127 -16.71 3.70 3.06
CA ARG A 127 -18.19 3.75 3.12
C ARG A 127 -18.73 3.62 4.53
N GLU A 128 -18.20 2.68 5.30
CA GLU A 128 -18.64 2.45 6.69
C GLU A 128 -18.37 3.66 7.59
N ASN A 129 -17.42 4.49 7.24
CA ASN A 129 -17.07 5.70 7.97
C ASN A 129 -17.60 7.00 7.34
N GLY A 130 -18.54 6.88 6.40
CA GLY A 130 -19.25 8.03 5.84
C GLY A 130 -18.48 8.79 4.75
N LEU A 131 -17.40 8.25 4.21
CA LEU A 131 -16.69 8.84 3.09
C LEU A 131 -17.42 8.56 1.77
N ASN A 132 -17.44 9.54 0.89
CA ASN A 132 -18.07 9.42 -0.43
C ASN A 132 -17.15 8.63 -1.39
N ILE A 133 -17.79 7.80 -2.20
CA ILE A 133 -17.13 7.08 -3.28
C ILE A 133 -17.58 7.71 -4.61
N ILE A 134 -16.63 8.15 -5.39
CA ILE A 134 -16.86 8.75 -6.70
C ILE A 134 -16.86 7.70 -7.82
#